data_406beb6fdfa7efbbcf16674b59e2f8cd
#
_entry.id   406beb6fdfa7efbbcf16674b59e2f8cd
#
_cell.length_a   1.000
_cell.length_b   1.000
_cell.length_c   1.000
_cell.angle_alpha   90.00
_cell.angle_beta   90.00
_cell.angle_gamma   90.00
#
_symmetry.space_group_name_H-M   'P 1'
#
loop_
_entity.id
_entity.type
_entity.pdbx_description
1 polymer ?
#
loop_
_entity_poly.entity_id
_entity_poly.type
_entity_poly.pdbx_seq_one_letter_code
_entity_poly.pdbx_strand_id
1 'polypeptide(L)'
;MAPVAAVCWTWIQVRVKPSWHSTSWPSSAKKTLVVVHKSFLMNQWIERIEQFLPGARVGRIQGQIVDIDDKDIVLGMLQSLSMKEYPADMFDSFGLTVFDEVHHMGAEVFCQCMMKVTTMYTLGLSGTMQRKDGLTKVFKMFLGDVVHKEKAASEHRVIVKAINYCVNDAAFNETEYDYRGNPKFSTMISRVCDYAHRSEFILRVLHRELAENPEQQVMILAHNKSLLTYLHKAIEHRGIAGGSVGYYVGGMKEADLKASESRKVIIATYAMASEGLDIKTLTTLIMASPKTDVCQSVGRILRVKHGRPLVIDIVDQQDIFKNQWHKRRAYYVKQNYDILMTDSPTYDAHNPVEWMPNHVAKLKDLGETKESKANKAKASDADQVNSKAKGWAGLPLM
;
A
#
# COMPACT_ATOMS: atom_id res chain seq x y z
N MET A 1 0.48 0.90 -6.81
CA MET A 1 0.55 2.36 -7.10
C MET A 1 1.04 2.69 -8.51
N ALA A 2 1.83 1.84 -9.17
CA ALA A 2 2.16 2.07 -10.59
C ALA A 2 0.93 2.27 -11.51
N PRO A 3 -0.18 1.50 -11.35
CA PRO A 3 -1.35 1.68 -12.21
C PRO A 3 -2.12 2.99 -11.96
N VAL A 4 -2.22 3.45 -10.72
CA VAL A 4 -2.92 4.71 -10.40
C VAL A 4 -2.14 5.91 -10.94
N ALA A 5 -0.82 5.89 -10.83
CA ALA A 5 0.03 6.86 -11.50
C ALA A 5 -0.15 6.79 -13.03
N ALA A 6 -0.18 5.58 -13.62
CA ALA A 6 -0.39 5.41 -15.07
C ALA A 6 -1.76 5.91 -15.52
N VAL A 7 -2.83 5.66 -14.77
CA VAL A 7 -4.17 6.20 -15.05
C VAL A 7 -4.18 7.74 -14.89
N CYS A 8 -3.56 8.27 -13.85
CA CYS A 8 -3.38 9.70 -13.67
C CYS A 8 -2.57 10.31 -14.79
N TRP A 9 -1.48 9.65 -15.22
CA TRP A 9 -0.66 10.08 -16.37
C TRP A 9 -1.43 10.02 -17.68
N THR A 10 -2.23 8.99 -17.92
CA THR A 10 -3.10 8.91 -19.10
C THR A 10 -4.15 10.03 -19.09
N TRP A 11 -4.72 10.36 -17.91
CA TRP A 11 -5.66 11.46 -17.75
C TRP A 11 -5.01 12.83 -17.94
N ILE A 12 -3.82 13.03 -17.40
CA ILE A 12 -3.03 14.26 -17.61
C ILE A 12 -2.67 14.39 -19.09
N GLN A 13 -2.25 13.32 -19.76
CA GLN A 13 -1.96 13.33 -21.20
C GLN A 13 -3.22 13.55 -22.04
N VAL A 14 -4.34 12.93 -21.73
CA VAL A 14 -5.57 12.99 -22.55
C VAL A 14 -6.31 14.32 -22.37
N ARG A 15 -6.26 14.96 -21.21
CA ARG A 15 -6.97 16.23 -20.99
C ARG A 15 -6.09 17.48 -20.98
N VAL A 16 -4.80 17.35 -20.75
CA VAL A 16 -3.83 18.47 -20.80
C VAL A 16 -3.16 18.59 -22.16
N LYS A 17 -3.14 17.52 -22.97
CA LYS A 17 -2.73 17.58 -24.38
C LYS A 17 -3.93 17.24 -25.27
N PRO A 18 -4.56 18.21 -25.91
CA PRO A 18 -5.39 17.92 -27.07
C PRO A 18 -4.51 17.32 -28.16
N SER A 19 -5.01 16.27 -28.80
CA SER A 19 -4.42 15.49 -29.89
C SER A 19 -3.33 16.18 -30.72
N TRP A 20 -2.20 15.53 -30.89
CA TRP A 20 -1.00 15.97 -31.61
C TRP A 20 -1.19 16.23 -33.15
N HIS A 21 -2.40 16.36 -33.64
CA HIS A 21 -2.69 16.43 -35.07
C HIS A 21 -3.51 17.66 -35.53
N SER A 22 -3.47 18.77 -34.82
CA SER A 22 -3.96 20.01 -35.43
C SER A 22 -3.07 21.22 -35.12
N THR A 23 -2.68 21.88 -36.14
CA THR A 23 -1.74 22.99 -36.25
C THR A 23 -2.21 24.31 -35.65
N SER A 24 -3.00 24.30 -34.60
CA SER A 24 -3.33 25.51 -33.84
C SER A 24 -3.53 25.16 -32.37
N TRP A 25 -2.48 25.30 -31.57
CA TRP A 25 -2.61 25.37 -30.11
C TRP A 25 -3.50 26.55 -29.76
N PRO A 26 -4.60 26.37 -29.02
CA PRO A 26 -5.19 27.53 -28.36
C PRO A 26 -4.14 28.09 -27.41
N SER A 27 -3.89 29.39 -27.47
CA SER A 27 -2.94 30.13 -26.65
C SER A 27 -3.21 30.12 -25.14
N SER A 28 -4.00 29.16 -24.65
CA SER A 28 -4.42 29.00 -23.27
C SER A 28 -4.33 27.54 -22.79
N ALA A 29 -3.18 26.88 -22.96
CA ALA A 29 -2.92 25.61 -22.27
C ALA A 29 -2.93 25.89 -20.76
N LYS A 30 -3.92 25.31 -20.03
CA LYS A 30 -4.06 25.49 -18.60
C LYS A 30 -3.03 24.66 -17.85
N LYS A 31 -2.39 25.25 -16.84
CA LYS A 31 -1.43 24.59 -15.94
C LYS A 31 -2.10 23.52 -15.08
N THR A 32 -1.33 22.55 -14.61
CA THR A 32 -1.77 21.55 -13.63
C THR A 32 -1.12 21.82 -12.28
N LEU A 33 -1.92 21.84 -11.20
CA LEU A 33 -1.45 21.89 -9.83
C LEU A 33 -1.53 20.47 -9.22
N VAL A 34 -0.45 19.96 -8.68
CA VAL A 34 -0.43 18.70 -7.92
C VAL A 34 -0.17 19.01 -6.46
N VAL A 35 -1.13 18.70 -5.61
CA VAL A 35 -1.07 19.00 -4.16
C VAL A 35 -0.65 17.75 -3.40
N VAL A 36 0.43 17.89 -2.63
CA VAL A 36 0.99 16.84 -1.77
C VAL A 36 1.12 17.33 -0.34
N HIS A 37 1.06 16.43 0.62
CA HIS A 37 1.13 16.78 2.05
C HIS A 37 2.53 16.60 2.68
N LYS A 38 3.49 16.06 1.91
CA LYS A 38 4.89 15.85 2.37
C LYS A 38 5.90 16.13 1.27
N SER A 39 7.06 16.67 1.67
CA SER A 39 8.11 17.08 0.74
C SER A 39 8.70 15.92 -0.06
N PHE A 40 8.85 14.73 0.53
CA PHE A 40 9.38 13.59 -0.22
C PHE A 40 8.40 13.11 -1.33
N LEU A 41 7.08 13.24 -1.14
CA LEU A 41 6.10 12.99 -2.21
C LEU A 41 6.27 13.98 -3.35
N MET A 42 6.57 15.26 -3.02
CA MET A 42 6.86 16.26 -4.03
C MET A 42 8.06 15.86 -4.89
N ASN A 43 9.15 15.41 -4.25
CA ASN A 43 10.35 14.95 -4.98
C ASN A 43 10.06 13.72 -5.85
N GLN A 44 9.28 12.76 -5.34
CA GLN A 44 8.86 11.60 -6.15
C GLN A 44 8.03 12.01 -7.38
N TRP A 45 7.15 13.00 -7.24
CA TRP A 45 6.39 13.54 -8.36
C TRP A 45 7.31 14.19 -9.38
N ILE A 46 8.33 14.98 -8.95
CA ILE A 46 9.32 15.59 -9.84
C ILE A 46 10.06 14.51 -10.62
N GLU A 47 10.64 13.52 -9.94
CA GLU A 47 11.36 12.40 -10.58
C GLU A 47 10.47 11.66 -11.61
N ARG A 48 9.19 11.46 -11.31
CA ARG A 48 8.25 10.81 -12.23
C ARG A 48 7.87 11.70 -13.40
N ILE A 49 7.71 13.00 -13.17
CA ILE A 49 7.44 13.95 -14.26
C ILE A 49 8.64 13.98 -15.22
N GLU A 50 9.85 14.09 -14.71
CA GLU A 50 11.07 14.04 -15.51
C GLU A 50 11.19 12.74 -16.32
N GLN A 51 10.84 11.59 -15.71
CA GLN A 51 10.90 10.29 -16.36
C GLN A 51 9.86 10.12 -17.49
N PHE A 52 8.60 10.56 -17.26
CA PHE A 52 7.47 10.26 -18.16
C PHE A 52 7.07 11.43 -19.07
N LEU A 53 7.42 12.66 -18.69
CA LEU A 53 7.18 13.87 -19.46
C LEU A 53 8.47 14.70 -19.57
N PRO A 54 9.51 14.17 -20.22
CA PRO A 54 10.76 14.91 -20.41
C PRO A 54 10.47 16.21 -21.17
N GLY A 55 10.93 17.34 -20.62
CA GLY A 55 10.68 18.67 -21.17
C GLY A 55 9.49 19.42 -20.58
N ALA A 56 8.68 18.82 -19.68
CA ALA A 56 7.69 19.56 -18.90
C ALA A 56 8.38 20.51 -17.92
N ARG A 57 7.96 21.77 -17.91
CA ARG A 57 8.49 22.77 -16.99
C ARG A 57 7.78 22.65 -15.66
N VAL A 58 8.53 22.21 -14.65
CA VAL A 58 8.00 21.95 -13.31
C VAL A 58 8.31 23.12 -12.39
N GLY A 59 7.28 23.62 -11.70
CA GLY A 59 7.40 24.63 -10.65
C GLY A 59 6.97 24.10 -9.29
N ARG A 60 7.09 24.93 -8.24
CA ARG A 60 6.67 24.53 -6.89
C ARG A 60 6.14 25.67 -6.05
N ILE A 61 5.20 25.34 -5.15
CA ILE A 61 4.70 26.21 -4.08
C ILE A 61 5.01 25.53 -2.75
N GLN A 62 6.06 25.99 -2.08
CA GLN A 62 6.51 25.40 -0.82
C GLN A 62 7.17 26.45 0.08
N GLY A 63 6.64 26.66 1.28
CA GLY A 63 7.16 27.69 2.17
C GLY A 63 7.16 29.05 1.51
N GLN A 64 8.30 29.72 1.41
CA GLN A 64 8.42 31.03 0.75
C GLN A 64 8.55 30.95 -0.79
N ILE A 65 8.70 29.77 -1.32
CA ILE A 65 8.89 29.58 -2.77
C ILE A 65 7.51 29.53 -3.43
N VAL A 66 7.32 30.40 -4.43
CA VAL A 66 6.16 30.43 -5.32
C VAL A 66 6.71 30.54 -6.73
N ASP A 67 6.93 29.42 -7.38
CA ASP A 67 7.47 29.31 -8.73
C ASP A 67 6.40 28.71 -9.64
N ILE A 68 5.61 29.60 -10.24
CA ILE A 68 4.45 29.23 -11.09
C ILE A 68 4.52 29.80 -12.51
N ASP A 69 5.39 30.80 -12.74
CA ASP A 69 5.45 31.45 -14.01
C ASP A 69 6.16 30.57 -15.04
N ASP A 70 5.59 30.54 -16.23
CA ASP A 70 6.11 29.73 -17.34
C ASP A 70 6.29 28.24 -17.01
N LYS A 71 5.39 27.68 -16.18
CA LYS A 71 5.36 26.27 -15.80
C LYS A 71 4.15 25.55 -16.39
N ASP A 72 4.35 24.26 -16.69
CA ASP A 72 3.29 23.38 -17.18
C ASP A 72 2.62 22.64 -16.01
N ILE A 73 3.44 22.20 -15.04
CA ILE A 73 3.03 21.48 -13.83
C ILE A 73 3.64 22.17 -12.62
N VAL A 74 2.82 22.46 -11.61
CA VAL A 74 3.27 23.04 -10.34
C VAL A 74 2.96 22.08 -9.21
N LEU A 75 3.95 21.81 -8.36
CA LEU A 75 3.79 21.00 -7.16
C LEU A 75 3.56 21.88 -5.93
N GLY A 76 2.41 21.73 -5.28
CA GLY A 76 2.01 22.53 -4.14
C GLY A 76 2.04 21.73 -2.83
N MET A 77 2.71 22.28 -1.81
CA MET A 77 2.56 21.74 -0.44
C MET A 77 1.22 22.15 0.13
N LEU A 78 0.43 21.16 0.59
CA LEU A 78 -0.89 21.39 1.18
C LEU A 78 -0.85 22.44 2.29
N GLN A 79 0.13 22.36 3.20
CA GLN A 79 0.28 23.32 4.31
C GLN A 79 0.57 24.74 3.82
N SER A 80 1.39 24.88 2.75
CA SER A 80 1.66 26.20 2.18
C SER A 80 0.40 26.79 1.55
N LEU A 81 -0.34 25.97 0.79
CA LEU A 81 -1.57 26.40 0.12
C LEU A 81 -2.71 26.73 1.10
N SER A 82 -2.82 26.02 2.22
CA SER A 82 -3.87 26.25 3.21
C SER A 82 -3.58 27.45 4.12
N MET A 83 -2.32 27.61 4.57
CA MET A 83 -1.96 28.54 5.63
C MET A 83 -1.58 29.95 5.13
N LYS A 84 -1.20 30.09 3.86
CA LYS A 84 -0.79 31.38 3.29
C LYS A 84 -1.90 32.02 2.48
N GLU A 85 -1.88 33.35 2.43
CA GLU A 85 -2.70 34.11 1.50
C GLU A 85 -1.95 34.28 0.18
N TYR A 86 -2.71 34.19 -0.91
CA TYR A 86 -2.23 34.37 -2.27
C TYR A 86 -3.10 35.39 -3.02
N PRO A 87 -2.58 36.05 -4.06
CA PRO A 87 -3.41 36.87 -4.94
C PRO A 87 -4.62 36.08 -5.45
N ALA A 88 -5.77 36.71 -5.56
CA ALA A 88 -7.03 36.06 -5.92
C ALA A 88 -6.97 35.41 -7.32
N ASP A 89 -6.20 35.99 -8.23
CA ASP A 89 -6.01 35.57 -9.62
C ASP A 89 -4.89 34.52 -9.81
N MET A 90 -4.14 34.20 -8.74
CA MET A 90 -2.98 33.31 -8.82
C MET A 90 -3.31 31.94 -9.45
N PHE A 91 -4.48 31.41 -9.15
CA PHE A 91 -4.89 30.09 -9.61
C PHE A 91 -5.71 30.09 -10.92
N ASP A 92 -6.00 31.23 -11.51
CA ASP A 92 -6.81 31.35 -12.75
C ASP A 92 -6.17 30.68 -13.98
N SER A 93 -4.85 30.60 -13.97
CA SER A 93 -4.07 29.92 -15.02
C SER A 93 -4.09 28.38 -14.89
N PHE A 94 -4.59 27.83 -13.78
CA PHE A 94 -4.67 26.40 -13.56
C PHE A 94 -6.02 25.83 -14.01
N GLY A 95 -5.98 24.76 -14.79
CA GLY A 95 -7.19 24.06 -15.25
C GLY A 95 -7.53 22.83 -14.46
N LEU A 96 -6.52 22.18 -13.86
CA LEU A 96 -6.67 20.95 -13.10
C LEU A 96 -5.89 21.02 -11.79
N THR A 97 -6.52 20.61 -10.69
CA THR A 97 -5.83 20.32 -9.42
C THR A 97 -5.92 18.84 -9.08
N VAL A 98 -4.79 18.22 -8.84
CA VAL A 98 -4.67 16.82 -8.42
C VAL A 98 -4.23 16.77 -6.94
N PHE A 99 -5.01 16.15 -6.10
CA PHE A 99 -4.68 15.91 -4.68
C PHE A 99 -4.19 14.48 -4.53
N ASP A 100 -2.93 14.32 -4.13
CA ASP A 100 -2.35 12.98 -3.91
C ASP A 100 -2.48 12.54 -2.45
N GLU A 101 -2.76 11.23 -2.26
CA GLU A 101 -3.00 10.60 -0.96
C GLU A 101 -4.05 11.35 -0.10
N VAL A 102 -5.18 11.68 -0.71
CA VAL A 102 -6.25 12.49 -0.08
C VAL A 102 -6.65 11.97 1.30
N HIS A 103 -6.62 10.66 1.51
CA HIS A 103 -6.99 10.04 2.78
C HIS A 103 -6.06 10.38 3.96
N HIS A 104 -4.84 10.89 3.70
CA HIS A 104 -3.92 11.37 4.72
C HIS A 104 -4.07 12.86 5.02
N MET A 105 -4.82 13.61 4.23
CA MET A 105 -5.00 15.04 4.43
C MET A 105 -5.95 15.30 5.60
N GLY A 106 -5.59 16.21 6.51
CA GLY A 106 -6.49 16.69 7.54
C GLY A 106 -7.68 17.42 6.89
N ALA A 107 -8.91 17.12 7.31
CA ALA A 107 -10.09 17.68 6.66
C ALA A 107 -10.12 19.21 6.72
N GLU A 108 -9.72 19.81 7.85
CA GLU A 108 -9.67 21.27 8.01
C GLU A 108 -8.67 21.91 7.05
N VAL A 109 -7.42 21.42 7.02
CA VAL A 109 -6.35 21.93 6.15
C VAL A 109 -6.70 21.73 4.67
N PHE A 110 -7.34 20.59 4.35
CA PHE A 110 -7.83 20.32 3.02
C PHE A 110 -8.92 21.32 2.59
N CYS A 111 -9.93 21.56 3.45
CA CYS A 111 -10.99 22.52 3.17
C CYS A 111 -10.43 23.95 2.98
N GLN A 112 -9.51 24.38 3.84
CA GLN A 112 -8.84 25.68 3.69
C GLN A 112 -8.12 25.80 2.34
N CYS A 113 -7.42 24.75 1.91
CA CYS A 113 -6.77 24.71 0.61
C CYS A 113 -7.81 24.80 -0.53
N MET A 114 -8.89 24.01 -0.46
CA MET A 114 -9.93 23.99 -1.50
C MET A 114 -10.69 25.30 -1.66
N MET A 115 -10.80 26.10 -0.59
CA MET A 115 -11.42 27.44 -0.65
C MET A 115 -10.52 28.48 -1.34
N LYS A 116 -9.20 28.25 -1.38
CA LYS A 116 -8.24 29.17 -2.01
C LYS A 116 -7.88 28.74 -3.44
N VAL A 117 -7.75 27.43 -3.66
CA VAL A 117 -7.36 26.86 -4.96
C VAL A 117 -8.62 26.58 -5.78
N THR A 118 -8.96 27.51 -6.65
CA THR A 118 -10.11 27.39 -7.56
C THR A 118 -9.62 26.97 -8.94
N THR A 119 -9.99 25.76 -9.37
CA THR A 119 -9.64 25.23 -10.70
C THR A 119 -10.87 24.60 -11.34
N MET A 120 -10.89 24.54 -12.67
CA MET A 120 -12.02 23.99 -13.41
C MET A 120 -12.28 22.51 -13.11
N TYR A 121 -11.21 21.74 -12.88
CA TYR A 121 -11.27 20.32 -12.59
C TYR A 121 -10.47 19.99 -11.33
N THR A 122 -11.01 19.09 -10.52
CA THR A 122 -10.32 18.53 -9.35
C THR A 122 -10.28 17.01 -9.43
N LEU A 123 -9.17 16.41 -9.03
CA LEU A 123 -8.96 14.96 -9.00
C LEU A 123 -8.31 14.54 -7.69
N GLY A 124 -8.94 13.65 -6.95
CA GLY A 124 -8.35 13.03 -5.76
C GLY A 124 -7.78 11.66 -6.06
N LEU A 125 -6.53 11.43 -5.68
CA LEU A 125 -5.87 10.13 -5.74
C LEU A 125 -5.79 9.53 -4.32
N SER A 126 -6.15 8.26 -4.18
CA SER A 126 -6.10 7.59 -2.88
C SER A 126 -5.99 6.08 -3.03
N GLY A 127 -5.10 5.47 -2.27
CA GLY A 127 -5.04 4.01 -2.15
C GLY A 127 -6.22 3.42 -1.35
N THR A 128 -6.83 4.21 -0.46
CA THR A 128 -7.98 3.82 0.36
C THR A 128 -8.94 5.01 0.52
N MET A 129 -10.20 4.83 0.16
CA MET A 129 -11.21 5.90 0.24
C MET A 129 -11.91 5.98 1.61
N GLN A 130 -11.86 4.92 2.41
CA GLN A 130 -12.53 4.90 3.71
C GLN A 130 -11.63 5.45 4.81
N ARG A 131 -12.04 6.56 5.40
CA ARG A 131 -11.41 7.15 6.59
C ARG A 131 -12.12 6.66 7.85
N LYS A 132 -11.33 6.37 8.88
CA LYS A 132 -11.84 5.92 10.19
C LYS A 132 -12.54 7.02 10.98
N ASP A 133 -12.25 8.29 10.66
CA ASP A 133 -12.82 9.49 11.29
C ASP A 133 -14.17 9.93 10.70
N GLY A 134 -14.71 9.18 9.73
CA GLY A 134 -15.99 9.49 9.08
C GLY A 134 -15.96 10.69 8.11
N LEU A 135 -14.84 11.38 7.97
CA LEU A 135 -14.69 12.59 7.15
C LEU A 135 -14.58 12.32 5.63
N THR A 136 -14.77 11.08 5.20
CA THR A 136 -14.85 10.74 3.77
C THR A 136 -15.89 11.57 3.01
N LYS A 137 -16.98 11.98 3.69
CA LYS A 137 -18.02 12.82 3.09
C LYS A 137 -17.50 14.21 2.70
N VAL A 138 -16.59 14.78 3.50
CA VAL A 138 -16.00 16.10 3.22
C VAL A 138 -15.21 16.08 1.91
N PHE A 139 -14.38 15.04 1.71
CA PHE A 139 -13.63 14.92 0.45
C PHE A 139 -14.55 14.74 -0.75
N LYS A 140 -15.64 13.97 -0.60
CA LYS A 140 -16.63 13.80 -1.66
C LYS A 140 -17.37 15.09 -2.02
N MET A 141 -17.59 16.00 -1.09
CA MET A 141 -18.21 17.30 -1.38
C MET A 141 -17.36 18.14 -2.35
N PHE A 142 -16.04 18.08 -2.24
CA PHE A 142 -15.11 18.87 -3.06
C PHE A 142 -14.63 18.13 -4.32
N LEU A 143 -14.42 16.81 -4.23
CA LEU A 143 -13.81 16.01 -5.29
C LEU A 143 -14.83 15.18 -6.08
N GLY A 144 -16.07 15.09 -5.59
CA GLY A 144 -17.11 14.26 -6.19
C GLY A 144 -16.98 12.77 -5.83
N ASP A 145 -17.72 11.95 -6.55
CA ASP A 145 -17.75 10.51 -6.37
C ASP A 145 -16.53 9.81 -7.01
N VAL A 146 -16.32 8.54 -6.61
CA VAL A 146 -15.23 7.72 -7.14
C VAL A 146 -15.48 7.43 -8.62
N VAL A 147 -14.67 8.03 -9.48
CA VAL A 147 -14.78 7.87 -10.95
C VAL A 147 -14.07 6.60 -11.45
N HIS A 148 -13.05 6.14 -10.73
CA HIS A 148 -12.33 4.91 -11.07
C HIS A 148 -11.86 4.19 -9.82
N LYS A 149 -12.08 2.88 -9.78
CA LYS A 149 -11.55 2.01 -8.73
C LYS A 149 -10.87 0.82 -9.39
N GLU A 150 -9.57 0.77 -9.21
CA GLU A 150 -8.81 -0.39 -9.67
C GLU A 150 -9.14 -1.61 -8.80
N LYS A 151 -9.54 -2.69 -9.44
CA LYS A 151 -9.60 -3.98 -8.77
C LYS A 151 -8.15 -4.44 -8.61
N ALA A 152 -7.69 -4.59 -7.36
CA ALA A 152 -6.40 -5.23 -7.12
C ALA A 152 -6.43 -6.58 -7.81
N ALA A 153 -5.79 -6.66 -8.96
CA ALA A 153 -5.57 -7.94 -9.62
C ALA A 153 -4.52 -8.66 -8.76
N SER A 154 -4.97 -9.62 -7.95
CA SER A 154 -4.06 -10.51 -7.22
C SER A 154 -3.45 -11.50 -8.21
N GLU A 155 -2.59 -11.01 -9.09
CA GLU A 155 -1.76 -11.86 -9.96
C GLU A 155 -0.63 -12.52 -9.16
N HIS A 156 -0.39 -12.07 -7.93
CA HIS A 156 0.68 -12.54 -7.07
C HIS A 156 0.14 -13.47 -5.99
N ARG A 157 0.68 -14.67 -5.94
CA ARG A 157 0.44 -15.60 -4.84
C ARG A 157 1.30 -15.17 -3.65
N VAL A 158 0.73 -14.37 -2.76
CA VAL A 158 1.38 -13.95 -1.52
C VAL A 158 1.24 -15.05 -0.48
N ILE A 159 2.33 -15.35 0.20
CA ILE A 159 2.33 -16.26 1.35
C ILE A 159 2.37 -15.40 2.62
N VAL A 160 1.46 -15.69 3.55
CA VAL A 160 1.45 -15.11 4.88
C VAL A 160 1.85 -16.22 5.87
N LYS A 161 2.99 -16.08 6.51
CA LYS A 161 3.45 -16.92 7.62
C LYS A 161 3.06 -16.22 8.93
N ALA A 162 1.98 -16.63 9.56
CA ALA A 162 1.52 -16.09 10.84
C ALA A 162 2.08 -16.95 11.99
N ILE A 163 2.77 -16.32 12.93
CA ILE A 163 3.39 -17.01 14.06
C ILE A 163 2.78 -16.48 15.35
N ASN A 164 2.02 -17.31 16.04
CA ASN A 164 1.50 -16.99 17.37
C ASN A 164 2.66 -16.96 18.36
N TYR A 165 2.97 -15.79 18.89
CA TYR A 165 4.00 -15.65 19.90
C TYR A 165 3.43 -16.04 21.27
N CYS A 166 3.83 -17.20 21.76
CA CYS A 166 3.39 -17.77 23.02
C CYS A 166 4.52 -17.72 24.03
N VAL A 167 4.27 -17.14 25.20
CA VAL A 167 5.20 -17.13 26.33
C VAL A 167 4.44 -17.33 27.63
N ASN A 168 5.00 -18.11 28.53
CA ASN A 168 4.44 -18.31 29.85
C ASN A 168 4.95 -17.26 30.85
N ASP A 169 4.55 -16.00 30.57
CA ASP A 169 4.86 -14.83 31.41
C ASP A 169 3.56 -14.07 31.66
N ALA A 170 3.08 -14.15 32.89
CA ALA A 170 1.80 -13.54 33.29
C ALA A 170 1.82 -12.01 33.10
N ALA A 171 2.94 -11.35 33.44
CA ALA A 171 3.08 -9.89 33.31
C ALA A 171 3.08 -9.45 31.84
N PHE A 172 3.68 -10.23 30.94
CA PHE A 172 3.63 -9.97 29.50
C PHE A 172 2.22 -10.15 28.93
N ASN A 173 1.50 -11.19 29.36
CA ASN A 173 0.18 -11.54 28.83
C ASN A 173 -0.97 -10.72 29.44
N GLU A 174 -0.72 -9.98 30.51
CA GLU A 174 -1.73 -9.17 31.21
C GLU A 174 -2.28 -8.07 30.30
N THR A 175 -3.63 -7.91 30.31
CA THR A 175 -4.29 -6.78 29.64
C THR A 175 -4.50 -5.65 30.64
N GLU A 176 -3.88 -4.52 30.39
CA GLU A 176 -4.10 -3.31 31.18
C GLU A 176 -5.32 -2.53 30.70
N TYR A 177 -6.12 -2.04 31.64
CA TYR A 177 -7.32 -1.27 31.38
C TYR A 177 -7.20 0.17 31.90
N ASP A 178 -7.85 1.09 31.23
CA ASP A 178 -8.05 2.46 31.72
C ASP A 178 -9.18 2.49 32.77
N TYR A 179 -9.42 3.66 33.37
CA TYR A 179 -10.48 3.86 34.37
C TYR A 179 -11.90 3.67 33.80
N ARG A 180 -12.07 3.60 32.48
CA ARG A 180 -13.33 3.33 31.78
C ARG A 180 -13.47 1.87 31.37
N GLY A 181 -12.52 1.00 31.72
CA GLY A 181 -12.52 -0.40 31.33
C GLY A 181 -12.07 -0.66 29.89
N ASN A 182 -11.46 0.31 29.19
CA ASN A 182 -10.91 0.09 27.86
C ASN A 182 -9.45 -0.37 27.95
N PRO A 183 -8.99 -1.30 27.10
CA PRO A 183 -7.59 -1.69 27.06
C PRO A 183 -6.67 -0.52 26.72
N LYS A 184 -5.61 -0.32 27.50
CA LYS A 184 -4.58 0.71 27.27
C LYS A 184 -3.64 0.29 26.14
N PHE A 185 -4.02 0.57 24.92
CA PHE A 185 -3.24 0.17 23.74
C PHE A 185 -1.78 0.66 23.78
N SER A 186 -1.54 1.92 24.13
CA SER A 186 -0.19 2.50 24.13
C SER A 186 0.76 1.81 25.12
N THR A 187 0.28 1.48 26.32
CA THR A 187 1.07 0.74 27.33
C THR A 187 1.36 -0.67 26.88
N MET A 188 0.33 -1.36 26.39
CA MET A 188 0.45 -2.75 25.92
C MET A 188 1.38 -2.87 24.72
N ILE A 189 1.30 -1.98 23.72
CA ILE A 189 2.20 -2.00 22.57
C ILE A 189 3.65 -1.70 22.96
N SER A 190 3.88 -0.80 23.92
CA SER A 190 5.23 -0.56 24.46
C SER A 190 5.78 -1.81 25.16
N ARG A 191 4.98 -2.48 26.00
CA ARG A 191 5.37 -3.74 26.66
C ARG A 191 5.77 -4.82 25.64
N VAL A 192 4.98 -5.01 24.58
CA VAL A 192 5.28 -5.95 23.50
C VAL A 192 6.58 -5.60 22.78
N CYS A 193 6.81 -4.31 22.52
CA CYS A 193 8.01 -3.85 21.85
C CYS A 193 9.28 -3.93 22.73
N ASP A 194 9.14 -3.74 24.03
CA ASP A 194 10.27 -3.71 24.96
C ASP A 194 10.60 -5.10 25.55
N TYR A 195 9.81 -6.14 25.22
CA TYR A 195 10.02 -7.50 25.73
C TYR A 195 11.17 -8.20 25.01
N ALA A 196 12.30 -8.37 25.69
CA ALA A 196 13.56 -8.84 25.12
C ALA A 196 13.45 -10.23 24.45
N HIS A 197 12.77 -11.19 25.10
CA HIS A 197 12.59 -12.54 24.54
C HIS A 197 11.84 -12.54 23.20
N ARG A 198 10.89 -11.62 23.04
CA ARG A 198 10.16 -11.46 21.79
C ARG A 198 11.04 -10.82 20.71
N SER A 199 11.83 -9.84 21.07
CA SER A 199 12.78 -9.21 20.16
C SER A 199 13.82 -10.22 19.66
N GLU A 200 14.31 -11.10 20.53
CA GLU A 200 15.18 -12.22 20.16
C GLU A 200 14.48 -13.23 19.24
N PHE A 201 13.20 -13.50 19.49
CA PHE A 201 12.42 -14.36 18.60
C PHE A 201 12.33 -13.77 17.18
N ILE A 202 12.06 -12.46 17.06
CA ILE A 202 12.03 -11.78 15.76
C ILE A 202 13.37 -11.91 15.02
N LEU A 203 14.50 -11.79 15.73
CA LEU A 203 15.83 -11.97 15.14
C LEU A 203 16.06 -13.40 14.66
N ARG A 204 15.59 -14.44 15.42
CA ARG A 204 15.65 -15.83 14.97
C ARG A 204 14.81 -16.07 13.71
N VAL A 205 13.61 -15.49 13.66
CA VAL A 205 12.74 -15.55 12.48
C VAL A 205 13.43 -14.93 11.28
N LEU A 206 13.98 -13.73 11.43
CA LEU A 206 14.76 -13.06 10.37
C LEU A 206 15.93 -13.92 9.89
N HIS A 207 16.74 -14.44 10.80
CA HIS A 207 17.90 -15.25 10.48
C HIS A 207 17.51 -16.51 9.70
N ARG A 208 16.46 -17.22 10.12
CA ARG A 208 15.99 -18.43 9.47
C ARG A 208 15.43 -18.14 8.05
N GLU A 209 14.62 -17.10 7.88
CA GLU A 209 14.10 -16.72 6.58
C GLU A 209 15.21 -16.32 5.59
N LEU A 210 16.21 -15.60 6.06
CA LEU A 210 17.39 -15.25 5.24
C LEU A 210 18.24 -16.47 4.88
N ALA A 211 18.29 -17.49 5.74
CA ALA A 211 18.96 -18.75 5.44
C ALA A 211 18.18 -19.58 4.43
N GLU A 212 16.82 -19.61 4.50
CA GLU A 212 15.96 -20.28 3.53
C GLU A 212 16.01 -19.63 2.14
N ASN A 213 16.10 -18.30 2.09
CA ASN A 213 16.18 -17.56 0.83
C ASN A 213 17.14 -16.36 0.94
N PRO A 214 18.43 -16.55 0.62
CA PRO A 214 19.43 -15.49 0.70
C PRO A 214 19.23 -14.31 -0.24
N GLU A 215 18.46 -14.46 -1.32
CA GLU A 215 18.26 -13.39 -2.32
C GLU A 215 17.19 -12.39 -1.91
N GLN A 216 16.37 -12.70 -0.91
CA GLN A 216 15.28 -11.81 -0.50
C GLN A 216 15.81 -10.52 0.17
N GLN A 217 15.09 -9.43 -0.06
CA GLN A 217 15.21 -8.20 0.71
C GLN A 217 14.07 -8.11 1.71
N VAL A 218 14.41 -7.88 2.97
CA VAL A 218 13.45 -7.94 4.08
C VAL A 218 13.20 -6.56 4.66
N MET A 219 11.95 -6.20 4.86
CA MET A 219 11.57 -5.02 5.64
C MET A 219 10.94 -5.44 6.96
N ILE A 220 11.44 -4.88 8.07
CA ILE A 220 10.89 -5.08 9.41
C ILE A 220 10.13 -3.84 9.83
N LEU A 221 8.85 -4.00 10.18
CA LEU A 221 7.96 -2.91 10.57
C LEU A 221 7.59 -2.95 12.05
N ALA A 222 7.73 -1.82 12.72
CA ALA A 222 7.24 -1.66 14.08
C ALA A 222 6.70 -0.24 14.35
N HIS A 223 5.97 -0.10 15.47
CA HIS A 223 5.49 1.19 15.97
C HIS A 223 6.57 1.94 16.73
N ASN A 224 7.35 1.23 17.54
CA ASN A 224 8.25 1.82 18.51
C ASN A 224 9.70 1.88 17.96
N LYS A 225 10.31 3.06 18.07
CA LYS A 225 11.69 3.28 17.66
C LYS A 225 12.69 2.51 18.53
N SER A 226 12.38 2.25 19.81
CA SER A 226 13.25 1.47 20.71
C SER A 226 13.46 0.06 20.19
N LEU A 227 12.37 -0.64 19.80
CA LEU A 227 12.46 -1.96 19.18
C LEU A 227 13.27 -1.93 17.87
N LEU A 228 13.01 -0.95 17.00
CA LEU A 228 13.73 -0.81 15.74
C LEU A 228 15.23 -0.59 15.98
N THR A 229 15.59 0.23 16.97
CA THR A 229 16.98 0.49 17.35
C THR A 229 17.64 -0.78 17.89
N TYR A 230 16.96 -1.54 18.73
CA TYR A 230 17.46 -2.80 19.24
C TYR A 230 17.72 -3.80 18.11
N LEU A 231 16.75 -4.01 17.24
CA LEU A 231 16.85 -4.93 16.10
C LEU A 231 18.01 -4.53 15.16
N HIS A 232 18.17 -3.23 14.88
CA HIS A 232 19.26 -2.74 14.03
C HIS A 232 20.63 -3.10 14.64
N LYS A 233 20.86 -2.71 15.89
CA LYS A 233 22.13 -2.98 16.58
C LYS A 233 22.42 -4.48 16.67
N ALA A 234 21.39 -5.29 16.94
CA ALA A 234 21.55 -6.74 17.03
C ALA A 234 21.89 -7.38 15.69
N ILE A 235 21.25 -6.93 14.60
CA ILE A 235 21.53 -7.40 13.23
C ILE A 235 22.97 -7.05 12.83
N GLU A 236 23.38 -5.82 13.07
CA GLU A 236 24.71 -5.33 12.76
C GLU A 236 25.78 -6.09 13.58
N HIS A 237 25.63 -6.13 14.92
CA HIS A 237 26.60 -6.75 15.83
C HIS A 237 26.75 -8.27 15.60
N ARG A 238 25.66 -8.97 15.27
CA ARG A 238 25.67 -10.43 15.03
C ARG A 238 25.98 -10.82 13.60
N GLY A 239 26.20 -9.84 12.72
CA GLY A 239 26.49 -10.09 11.31
C GLY A 239 25.34 -10.74 10.55
N ILE A 240 24.08 -10.62 11.01
CA ILE A 240 22.91 -11.13 10.29
C ILE A 240 22.81 -10.38 8.96
N ALA A 241 22.58 -11.08 7.87
CA ALA A 241 22.61 -10.53 6.51
C ALA A 241 23.96 -9.84 6.17
N GLY A 242 25.10 -10.32 6.74
CA GLY A 242 26.39 -9.68 6.59
C GLY A 242 26.46 -8.26 7.19
N GLY A 243 25.60 -7.94 8.15
CA GLY A 243 25.47 -6.60 8.74
C GLY A 243 24.83 -5.56 7.81
N SER A 244 24.28 -5.99 6.67
CA SER A 244 23.63 -5.08 5.71
C SER A 244 22.22 -4.68 6.19
N VAL A 245 22.16 -3.72 7.10
CA VAL A 245 20.92 -3.19 7.67
C VAL A 245 20.87 -1.67 7.51
N GLY A 246 19.67 -1.10 7.32
CA GLY A 246 19.45 0.33 7.21
C GLY A 246 18.14 0.76 7.85
N TYR A 247 18.10 2.01 8.32
CA TYR A 247 16.88 2.62 8.85
C TYR A 247 16.04 3.26 7.75
N TYR A 248 14.74 3.17 7.90
CA TYR A 248 13.78 3.91 7.10
C TYR A 248 12.71 4.52 8.03
N VAL A 249 13.11 5.56 8.76
CA VAL A 249 12.30 6.17 9.81
C VAL A 249 12.14 7.67 9.58
N GLY A 250 11.07 8.26 10.13
CA GLY A 250 10.82 9.69 9.98
C GLY A 250 11.94 10.55 10.57
N GLY A 251 12.25 11.66 9.89
CA GLY A 251 13.29 12.61 10.26
C GLY A 251 14.67 12.34 9.65
N MET A 252 14.83 11.27 8.87
CA MET A 252 16.06 11.01 8.10
C MET A 252 16.16 11.92 6.87
N LYS A 253 17.38 12.23 6.46
CA LYS A 253 17.66 12.92 5.20
C LYS A 253 17.36 11.99 4.02
N GLU A 254 16.99 12.56 2.89
CA GLU A 254 16.65 11.80 1.69
C GLU A 254 17.79 10.92 1.17
N ALA A 255 19.04 11.42 1.26
CA ALA A 255 20.23 10.66 0.88
C ALA A 255 20.41 9.39 1.75
N ASP A 256 20.12 9.48 3.06
CA ASP A 256 20.22 8.35 3.99
C ASP A 256 19.10 7.32 3.75
N LEU A 257 17.89 7.81 3.40
CA LEU A 257 16.77 6.96 3.01
C LEU A 257 17.11 6.16 1.73
N LYS A 258 17.61 6.83 0.69
CA LYS A 258 18.05 6.19 -0.56
C LYS A 258 19.19 5.18 -0.33
N ALA A 259 20.16 5.50 0.53
CA ALA A 259 21.22 4.56 0.90
C ALA A 259 20.67 3.32 1.63
N SER A 260 19.62 3.48 2.44
CA SER A 260 18.97 2.38 3.15
C SER A 260 18.16 1.46 2.22
N GLU A 261 17.66 1.96 1.10
CA GLU A 261 16.87 1.19 0.12
C GLU A 261 17.67 0.04 -0.53
N SER A 262 19.00 0.17 -0.59
CA SER A 262 19.90 -0.87 -1.12
C SER A 262 20.31 -1.92 -0.08
N ARG A 263 19.94 -1.75 1.20
CA ARG A 263 20.32 -2.69 2.26
C ARG A 263 19.49 -3.97 2.20
N LYS A 264 20.10 -5.07 2.65
CA LYS A 264 19.46 -6.39 2.70
C LYS A 264 18.27 -6.44 3.67
N VAL A 265 18.43 -5.78 4.81
CA VAL A 265 17.40 -5.62 5.84
C VAL A 265 17.12 -4.14 6.04
N ILE A 266 15.85 -3.78 5.91
CA ILE A 266 15.38 -2.41 6.10
C ILE A 266 14.47 -2.37 7.32
N ILE A 267 14.80 -1.49 8.25
CA ILE A 267 14.05 -1.31 9.49
C ILE A 267 13.25 -0.03 9.42
N ALA A 268 11.92 -0.13 9.42
CA ALA A 268 11.03 0.99 9.15
C ALA A 268 9.89 1.12 10.17
N THR A 269 9.41 2.34 10.36
CA THR A 269 8.15 2.56 11.04
C THR A 269 6.98 2.32 10.08
N TYR A 270 5.82 1.89 10.60
CA TYR A 270 4.61 1.73 9.79
C TYR A 270 4.20 3.01 9.05
N ALA A 271 4.43 4.18 9.66
CA ALA A 271 4.14 5.46 9.03
C ALA A 271 4.98 5.67 7.75
N MET A 272 6.29 5.43 7.84
CA MET A 272 7.19 5.59 6.68
C MET A 272 6.93 4.54 5.61
N ALA A 273 6.64 3.29 5.99
CA ALA A 273 6.32 2.24 5.03
C ALA A 273 4.98 2.47 4.32
N SER A 274 4.00 3.12 4.95
CA SER A 274 2.71 3.45 4.33
C SER A 274 2.81 4.64 3.36
N GLU A 275 3.79 5.53 3.52
CA GLU A 275 3.88 6.79 2.84
C GLU A 275 5.07 6.86 1.87
N GLY A 276 4.92 6.47 0.64
CA GLY A 276 5.88 6.83 -0.40
C GLY A 276 7.14 5.96 -0.59
N LEU A 277 7.26 4.84 0.11
CA LEU A 277 8.34 3.88 -0.12
C LEU A 277 8.23 3.24 -1.53
N ASP A 278 9.26 3.32 -2.35
CA ASP A 278 9.31 2.71 -3.70
C ASP A 278 10.53 1.79 -3.88
N ILE A 279 10.62 0.76 -3.05
CA ILE A 279 11.70 -0.23 -3.15
C ILE A 279 11.21 -1.40 -4.02
N LYS A 280 11.76 -1.52 -5.22
CA LYS A 280 11.37 -2.54 -6.20
C LYS A 280 11.87 -3.94 -5.85
N THR A 281 12.95 -4.03 -5.11
CA THR A 281 13.62 -5.28 -4.72
C THR A 281 13.02 -5.91 -3.46
N LEU A 282 12.09 -5.22 -2.79
CA LEU A 282 11.50 -5.69 -1.54
C LEU A 282 10.56 -6.87 -1.76
N THR A 283 10.92 -8.03 -1.18
CA THR A 283 10.19 -9.29 -1.34
C THR A 283 9.50 -9.76 -0.09
N THR A 284 10.01 -9.39 1.08
CA THR A 284 9.59 -9.92 2.38
C THR A 284 9.29 -8.81 3.38
N LEU A 285 8.20 -8.97 4.10
CA LEU A 285 7.75 -8.06 5.14
C LEU A 285 7.63 -8.80 6.47
N ILE A 286 8.31 -8.34 7.52
CA ILE A 286 8.14 -8.83 8.89
C ILE A 286 7.39 -7.77 9.70
N MET A 287 6.22 -8.15 10.20
CA MET A 287 5.43 -7.30 11.09
C MET A 287 5.86 -7.55 12.54
N ALA A 288 6.84 -6.77 12.99
CA ALA A 288 7.46 -6.92 14.31
C ALA A 288 6.62 -6.38 15.46
N SER A 289 5.57 -5.61 15.20
CA SER A 289 4.60 -5.20 16.21
C SER A 289 3.18 -5.20 15.65
N PRO A 290 2.15 -5.41 16.49
CA PRO A 290 0.76 -5.48 16.08
C PRO A 290 0.29 -4.21 15.35
N LYS A 291 -0.42 -4.36 14.25
CA LYS A 291 -1.05 -3.30 13.44
C LYS A 291 -2.40 -3.80 12.90
N THR A 292 -3.40 -2.94 12.88
CA THR A 292 -4.71 -3.33 12.33
C THR A 292 -4.76 -3.27 10.81
N ASP A 293 -4.28 -2.15 10.25
CA ASP A 293 -4.35 -1.88 8.81
C ASP A 293 -2.98 -2.09 8.17
N VAL A 294 -2.91 -3.08 7.31
CA VAL A 294 -1.65 -3.50 6.64
C VAL A 294 -1.73 -3.40 5.12
N CYS A 295 -2.86 -2.93 4.59
CA CYS A 295 -3.11 -2.87 3.16
C CYS A 295 -1.98 -2.16 2.40
N GLN A 296 -1.60 -0.97 2.89
CA GLN A 296 -0.53 -0.19 2.26
C GLN A 296 0.85 -0.84 2.44
N SER A 297 1.13 -1.37 3.64
CA SER A 297 2.41 -2.01 3.92
C SER A 297 2.62 -3.27 3.06
N VAL A 298 1.61 -4.13 2.97
CA VAL A 298 1.66 -5.34 2.13
C VAL A 298 1.73 -4.97 0.65
N GLY A 299 1.02 -3.93 0.21
CA GLY A 299 1.08 -3.43 -1.16
C GLY A 299 2.50 -3.03 -1.62
N ARG A 300 3.43 -2.78 -0.68
CA ARG A 300 4.81 -2.41 -1.02
C ARG A 300 5.62 -3.58 -1.58
N ILE A 301 5.45 -4.80 -1.05
CA ILE A 301 6.14 -6.00 -1.56
C ILE A 301 5.54 -6.53 -2.87
N LEU A 302 4.43 -5.95 -3.34
CA LEU A 302 3.72 -6.36 -4.55
C LEU A 302 3.98 -5.45 -5.76
N ARG A 303 4.88 -4.47 -5.64
CA ARG A 303 5.12 -3.49 -6.71
C ARG A 303 5.78 -4.09 -7.96
N VAL A 304 6.56 -5.13 -7.78
CA VAL A 304 7.19 -5.88 -8.87
C VAL A 304 6.78 -7.35 -8.76
N LYS A 305 6.69 -8.03 -9.89
CA LYS A 305 6.42 -9.48 -9.90
C LYS A 305 7.62 -10.22 -9.31
N HIS A 306 7.50 -10.60 -8.06
CA HIS A 306 8.44 -11.51 -7.41
C HIS A 306 7.86 -12.92 -7.43
N GLY A 307 8.74 -13.92 -7.48
CA GLY A 307 8.29 -15.32 -7.52
C GLY A 307 7.50 -15.75 -6.27
N ARG A 308 7.82 -15.18 -5.09
CA ARG A 308 7.19 -15.50 -3.80
C ARG A 308 7.19 -14.31 -2.84
N PRO A 309 6.27 -13.36 -2.96
CA PRO A 309 6.11 -12.32 -1.94
C PRO A 309 5.70 -12.93 -0.60
N LEU A 310 6.40 -12.56 0.47
CA LEU A 310 6.21 -13.14 1.80
C LEU A 310 5.85 -12.08 2.84
N VAL A 311 4.84 -12.37 3.65
CA VAL A 311 4.50 -11.58 4.84
C VAL A 311 4.66 -12.48 6.06
N ILE A 312 5.49 -12.07 7.03
CA ILE A 312 5.61 -12.73 8.33
C ILE A 312 4.89 -11.86 9.35
N ASP A 313 3.89 -12.43 9.97
CA ASP A 313 3.01 -11.75 10.92
C ASP A 313 3.18 -12.34 12.31
N ILE A 314 3.84 -11.60 13.22
CA ILE A 314 4.00 -12.02 14.63
C ILE A 314 2.74 -11.63 15.38
N VAL A 315 2.00 -12.65 15.83
CA VAL A 315 0.68 -12.50 16.47
C VAL A 315 0.82 -12.64 17.98
N ASP A 316 0.65 -11.54 18.70
CA ASP A 316 0.66 -11.52 20.16
C ASP A 316 -0.68 -11.98 20.74
N GLN A 317 -0.64 -12.62 21.92
CA GLN A 317 -1.77 -13.38 22.48
C GLN A 317 -2.78 -12.54 23.29
N GLN A 318 -2.48 -11.26 23.60
CA GLN A 318 -3.43 -10.37 24.25
C GLN A 318 -4.65 -10.13 23.33
N ASP A 319 -5.84 -10.07 23.90
CA ASP A 319 -7.11 -10.02 23.15
C ASP A 319 -7.18 -8.85 22.14
N ILE A 320 -6.64 -7.69 22.53
CA ILE A 320 -6.59 -6.53 21.63
C ILE A 320 -5.77 -6.81 20.37
N PHE A 321 -4.66 -7.55 20.48
CA PHE A 321 -3.79 -7.91 19.37
C PHE A 321 -4.33 -9.10 18.55
N LYS A 322 -5.02 -10.04 19.19
CA LYS A 322 -5.80 -11.09 18.50
C LYS A 322 -6.90 -10.46 17.64
N ASN A 323 -7.63 -9.47 18.18
CA ASN A 323 -8.65 -8.75 17.43
C ASN A 323 -8.06 -7.99 16.21
N GLN A 324 -6.86 -7.46 16.35
CA GLN A 324 -6.15 -6.86 15.21
C GLN A 324 -5.73 -7.92 14.19
N TRP A 325 -5.25 -9.08 14.63
CA TRP A 325 -4.95 -10.22 13.76
C TRP A 325 -6.18 -10.69 12.98
N HIS A 326 -7.34 -10.83 13.60
CA HIS A 326 -8.57 -11.22 12.90
C HIS A 326 -8.92 -10.24 11.76
N LYS A 327 -8.69 -8.94 11.95
CA LYS A 327 -8.89 -7.92 10.90
C LYS A 327 -7.87 -8.07 9.77
N ARG A 328 -6.58 -8.31 10.09
CA ARG A 328 -5.55 -8.58 9.08
C ARG A 328 -5.84 -9.86 8.31
N ARG A 329 -6.18 -10.91 9.02
CA ARG A 329 -6.55 -12.20 8.41
C ARG A 329 -7.72 -12.04 7.43
N ALA A 330 -8.77 -11.31 7.81
CA ALA A 330 -9.89 -11.02 6.92
C ALA A 330 -9.45 -10.28 5.65
N TYR A 331 -8.50 -9.36 5.77
CA TYR A 331 -7.89 -8.70 4.62
C TYR A 331 -7.10 -9.69 3.75
N TYR A 332 -6.25 -10.54 4.31
CA TYR A 332 -5.47 -11.53 3.58
C TYR A 332 -6.35 -12.53 2.81
N VAL A 333 -7.40 -13.03 3.47
CA VAL A 333 -8.41 -13.89 2.82
C VAL A 333 -9.11 -13.18 1.66
N LYS A 334 -9.51 -11.92 1.84
CA LYS A 334 -10.13 -11.10 0.80
C LYS A 334 -9.21 -10.88 -0.41
N GLN A 335 -7.90 -10.78 -0.17
CA GLN A 335 -6.88 -10.66 -1.22
C GLN A 335 -6.49 -12.01 -1.83
N ASN A 336 -7.09 -13.12 -1.36
CA ASN A 336 -6.81 -14.48 -1.81
C ASN A 336 -5.33 -14.89 -1.60
N TYR A 337 -4.77 -14.57 -0.42
CA TYR A 337 -3.41 -14.96 -0.02
C TYR A 337 -3.40 -16.34 0.63
N ASP A 338 -2.31 -17.09 0.48
CA ASP A 338 -2.08 -18.31 1.26
C ASP A 338 -1.70 -17.92 2.70
N ILE A 339 -2.39 -18.49 3.69
CA ILE A 339 -2.10 -18.25 5.11
C ILE A 339 -1.66 -19.54 5.76
N LEU A 340 -0.44 -19.54 6.27
CA LEU A 340 0.17 -20.60 7.04
C LEU A 340 0.33 -20.13 8.48
N MET A 341 0.06 -21.00 9.45
CA MET A 341 0.16 -20.66 10.87
C MET A 341 1.00 -21.67 11.63
N THR A 342 1.71 -21.18 12.63
CA THR A 342 2.41 -21.99 13.64
C THR A 342 2.48 -21.22 14.96
N ASP A 343 2.91 -21.87 16.02
CA ASP A 343 3.18 -21.24 17.31
C ASP A 343 4.68 -21.09 17.54
N SER A 344 5.10 -20.09 18.31
CA SER A 344 6.53 -19.84 18.56
C SER A 344 7.28 -21.03 19.17
N PRO A 345 6.73 -21.86 20.09
CA PRO A 345 7.41 -23.05 20.55
C PRO A 345 7.63 -24.08 19.44
N THR A 346 6.63 -24.32 18.58
CA THR A 346 6.75 -25.22 17.42
C THR A 346 7.74 -24.68 16.41
N TYR A 347 7.70 -23.37 16.17
CA TYR A 347 8.66 -22.69 15.28
C TYR A 347 10.10 -22.87 15.72
N ASP A 348 10.37 -22.77 17.02
CA ASP A 348 11.73 -22.94 17.57
C ASP A 348 12.17 -24.41 17.66
N ALA A 349 11.23 -25.34 17.89
CA ALA A 349 11.52 -26.76 18.09
C ALA A 349 11.79 -27.54 16.79
N HIS A 350 11.21 -27.11 15.66
CA HIS A 350 11.23 -27.87 14.42
C HIS A 350 12.04 -27.20 13.31
N ASN A 351 12.86 -27.98 12.59
CA ASN A 351 13.55 -27.55 11.39
C ASN A 351 13.56 -28.70 10.37
N PRO A 352 12.78 -28.64 9.26
CA PRO A 352 11.92 -27.52 8.84
C PRO A 352 10.75 -27.24 9.78
N VAL A 353 10.25 -25.99 9.74
CA VAL A 353 9.10 -25.56 10.56
C VAL A 353 7.82 -26.27 10.09
N GLU A 354 7.04 -26.75 11.03
CA GLU A 354 5.72 -27.28 10.77
C GLU A 354 4.71 -26.12 10.61
N TRP A 355 4.14 -25.99 9.41
CA TRP A 355 3.15 -24.98 9.09
C TRP A 355 1.78 -25.60 8.87
N MET A 356 0.78 -25.10 9.61
CA MET A 356 -0.61 -25.49 9.43
C MET A 356 -1.30 -24.54 8.43
N PRO A 357 -1.90 -25.06 7.34
CA PRO A 357 -2.70 -24.23 6.44
C PRO A 357 -3.91 -23.62 7.17
N ASN A 358 -4.03 -22.30 7.16
CA ASN A 358 -5.18 -21.59 7.71
C ASN A 358 -6.13 -21.07 6.62
N HIS A 359 -5.57 -20.76 5.45
CA HIS A 359 -6.31 -20.39 4.23
C HIS A 359 -5.44 -20.72 3.02
N VAL A 360 -6.03 -21.39 2.03
CA VAL A 360 -5.38 -21.67 0.76
C VAL A 360 -6.04 -20.79 -0.32
N ALA A 361 -5.21 -20.07 -1.06
CA ALA A 361 -5.66 -19.22 -2.16
C ALA A 361 -6.39 -20.07 -3.20
N LYS A 362 -7.60 -19.64 -3.58
CA LYS A 362 -8.33 -20.25 -4.70
C LYS A 362 -7.62 -19.85 -5.97
N LEU A 363 -7.22 -20.85 -6.78
CA LEU A 363 -6.79 -20.60 -8.15
C LEU A 363 -7.97 -19.93 -8.85
N LYS A 364 -7.80 -18.71 -9.34
CA LYS A 364 -8.72 -18.18 -10.33
C LYS A 364 -8.51 -19.04 -11.56
N ASP A 365 -9.56 -19.72 -12.02
CA ASP A 365 -9.56 -20.32 -13.33
C ASP A 365 -9.21 -19.25 -14.37
N LEU A 366 -7.94 -19.20 -14.73
CA LEU A 366 -7.44 -18.41 -15.85
C LEU A 366 -7.82 -19.16 -17.11
N GLY A 367 -9.10 -19.07 -17.49
CA GLY A 367 -9.44 -19.67 -18.78
C GLY A 367 -10.83 -20.22 -18.99
N GLU A 368 -11.82 -19.42 -18.79
CA GLU A 368 -12.94 -19.46 -19.74
C GLU A 368 -13.11 -18.06 -20.30
N THR A 369 -12.50 -17.80 -21.43
CA THR A 369 -12.79 -16.62 -22.24
C THR A 369 -14.26 -16.65 -22.60
N LYS A 370 -14.89 -15.48 -22.79
CA LYS A 370 -16.30 -15.37 -23.19
C LYS A 370 -16.58 -16.23 -24.45
N GLU A 371 -15.57 -16.47 -25.27
CA GLU A 371 -15.63 -17.36 -26.44
C GLU A 371 -15.76 -18.84 -26.08
N SER A 372 -15.10 -19.34 -25.03
CA SER A 372 -15.23 -20.75 -24.61
C SER A 372 -16.60 -21.04 -23.99
N LYS A 373 -17.20 -20.04 -23.28
CA LYS A 373 -18.59 -20.13 -22.78
C LYS A 373 -19.61 -20.08 -23.91
N ALA A 374 -19.39 -19.25 -24.92
CA ALA A 374 -20.25 -19.20 -26.12
C ALA A 374 -20.18 -20.49 -26.95
N ASN A 375 -19.01 -21.11 -27.03
CA ASN A 375 -18.84 -22.39 -27.74
C ASN A 375 -19.42 -23.58 -26.94
N LYS A 376 -19.32 -23.60 -25.59
CA LYS A 376 -20.00 -24.62 -24.78
C LYS A 376 -21.52 -24.48 -24.83
N ALA A 377 -22.07 -23.26 -24.85
CA ALA A 377 -23.51 -23.03 -25.01
C ALA A 377 -24.01 -23.50 -26.38
N LYS A 378 -23.26 -23.22 -27.46
CA LYS A 378 -23.59 -23.70 -28.80
C LYS A 378 -23.48 -25.21 -28.95
N ALA A 379 -22.55 -25.89 -28.25
CA ALA A 379 -22.43 -27.35 -28.27
C ALA A 379 -23.58 -28.02 -27.49
N SER A 380 -24.06 -27.43 -26.36
CA SER A 380 -25.19 -27.95 -25.60
C SER A 380 -26.53 -27.81 -26.35
N ASP A 381 -26.70 -26.73 -27.14
CA ASP A 381 -27.90 -26.55 -27.99
C ASP A 381 -27.90 -27.49 -29.21
N ALA A 382 -26.73 -27.81 -29.77
CA ALA A 382 -26.60 -28.77 -30.86
C ALA A 382 -26.93 -30.22 -30.43
N ASP A 383 -26.56 -30.61 -29.20
CA ASP A 383 -26.91 -31.92 -28.64
C ASP A 383 -28.40 -32.03 -28.28
N GLN A 384 -29.08 -30.95 -27.85
CA GLN A 384 -30.51 -30.97 -27.63
C GLN A 384 -31.35 -31.01 -28.93
N VAL A 385 -30.86 -30.39 -30.00
CA VAL A 385 -31.51 -30.49 -31.33
C VAL A 385 -31.37 -31.88 -31.91
N ASN A 386 -30.20 -32.54 -31.74
CA ASN A 386 -29.97 -33.91 -32.24
C ASN A 386 -30.73 -34.98 -31.45
N SER A 387 -30.97 -34.76 -30.15
CA SER A 387 -31.80 -35.68 -29.33
C SER A 387 -33.29 -35.59 -29.67
N LYS A 388 -33.79 -34.40 -30.05
CA LYS A 388 -35.20 -34.24 -30.54
C LYS A 388 -35.43 -34.78 -31.94
N ALA A 389 -34.41 -34.78 -32.80
CA ALA A 389 -34.51 -35.37 -34.16
C ALA A 389 -34.56 -36.91 -34.17
N LYS A 390 -33.95 -37.58 -33.18
CA LYS A 390 -34.02 -39.06 -33.05
C LYS A 390 -35.32 -39.55 -32.41
N GLY A 391 -36.14 -38.72 -31.81
CA GLY A 391 -37.44 -39.09 -31.21
C GLY A 391 -38.62 -39.16 -32.16
N TRP A 392 -38.44 -38.78 -33.45
CA TRP A 392 -39.52 -38.77 -34.47
C TRP A 392 -39.43 -39.84 -35.53
N ALA A 393 -38.50 -40.76 -35.44
CA ALA A 393 -38.25 -41.83 -36.43
C ALA A 393 -38.93 -43.19 -36.06
N GLY A 394 -39.97 -43.20 -35.24
CA GLY A 394 -40.53 -44.46 -34.75
C GLY A 394 -42.04 -44.46 -34.55
N LEU A 395 -42.84 -43.95 -35.54
CA LEU A 395 -44.29 -44.20 -35.58
C LEU A 395 -44.66 -44.91 -36.87
N PRO A 396 -45.28 -46.10 -36.81
CA PRO A 396 -45.73 -46.79 -38.00
C PRO A 396 -46.99 -46.12 -38.57
N LEU A 397 -47.01 -45.97 -39.89
CA LEU A 397 -48.18 -45.59 -40.67
C LEU A 397 -49.28 -46.65 -40.55
N MET A 398 -50.44 -46.29 -40.04
CA MET A 398 -51.75 -46.87 -40.39
C MET A 398 -52.60 -45.78 -41.00
#